data_dff71396d9ae695fc41658b082241ca9
#
_entry.id   dff71396d9ae695fc41658b082241ca9
#
_cell.length_a   1.000
_cell.length_b   1.000
_cell.length_c   1.000
_cell.angle_alpha   90.00
_cell.angle_beta   90.00
_cell.angle_gamma   90.00
#
_symmetry.space_group_name_H-M   'P 1'
#
loop_
_entity.id
_entity.type
_entity.pdbx_description
1 polymer ?
#
loop_
_entity_poly.entity_id
_entity_poly.type
_entity_poly.pdbx_seq_one_letter_code
_entity_poly.pdbx_strand_id
1 'polypeptide(L)'
;FFYARVLDSHLDEESDILCEMFFDSLFSESDVVNERGVVLEEIDMYRDTPEDIVVEQLMGRIFPGALGKPVLGRPASLNGMTGASLRAFKEREYSPERIVVSVCGSFTEDNLARLCSRFSALAPSRPAACRKSAYTPAVVVKRKATEQNHFCLSFPGLPDGDADRFSWQVLSMALGGGMSSRLFQ
;
A
#
# COMPACT_ATOMS: atom_id res chain seq x y z
N PHE A 1 -3.17 -5.45 1.57
CA PHE A 1 -3.25 -6.92 1.39
C PHE A 1 -3.75 -7.57 2.67
N PHE A 2 -4.36 -8.76 2.55
CA PHE A 2 -4.76 -9.59 3.67
C PHE A 2 -3.64 -10.60 3.91
N TYR A 3 -3.24 -10.81 5.16
CA TYR A 3 -2.14 -11.68 5.52
C TYR A 3 -2.43 -12.39 6.82
N ALA A 4 -2.14 -13.70 6.86
CA ALA A 4 -2.18 -14.49 8.07
C ALA A 4 -0.98 -15.44 8.15
N ARG A 5 -0.61 -15.80 9.36
CA ARG A 5 0.40 -16.80 9.64
C ARG A 5 -0.08 -17.69 10.77
N VAL A 6 -0.35 -18.92 10.45
CA VAL A 6 -0.96 -19.90 11.37
C VAL A 6 -0.23 -21.25 11.32
N LEU A 7 -0.55 -22.12 12.24
CA LEU A 7 -0.17 -23.54 12.15
C LEU A 7 -0.99 -24.19 11.04
N ASP A 8 -0.42 -25.22 10.41
CA ASP A 8 -1.07 -25.96 9.33
C ASP A 8 -2.44 -26.55 9.72
N SER A 9 -2.59 -26.97 10.99
CA SER A 9 -3.86 -27.44 11.55
C SER A 9 -5.00 -26.40 11.53
N HIS A 10 -4.68 -25.09 11.43
CA HIS A 10 -5.65 -23.98 11.42
C HIS A 10 -5.74 -23.27 10.06
N LEU A 11 -5.10 -23.82 9.02
CA LEU A 11 -5.07 -23.17 7.71
C LEU A 11 -6.46 -22.96 7.10
N ASP A 12 -7.34 -23.96 7.22
CA ASP A 12 -8.69 -23.88 6.69
C ASP A 12 -9.53 -22.83 7.42
N GLU A 13 -9.47 -22.81 8.75
CA GLU A 13 -10.18 -21.85 9.58
C GLU A 13 -9.74 -20.40 9.26
N GLU A 14 -8.43 -20.18 9.19
CA GLU A 14 -7.88 -18.86 8.86
C GLU A 14 -8.20 -18.44 7.44
N SER A 15 -8.16 -19.38 6.50
CA SER A 15 -8.56 -19.13 5.11
C SER A 15 -10.03 -18.71 5.01
N ASP A 16 -10.90 -19.31 5.81
CA ASP A 16 -12.31 -18.95 5.87
C ASP A 16 -12.50 -17.54 6.45
N ILE A 17 -11.77 -17.17 7.52
CA ILE A 17 -11.77 -15.82 8.10
C ILE A 17 -11.31 -14.77 7.08
N LEU A 18 -10.18 -15.00 6.41
CA LEU A 18 -9.68 -14.10 5.38
C LEU A 18 -10.66 -13.95 4.21
N CYS A 19 -11.30 -15.04 3.81
CA CYS A 19 -12.33 -15.01 2.78
C CYS A 19 -13.56 -14.23 3.24
N GLU A 20 -14.03 -14.40 4.47
CA GLU A 20 -15.13 -13.63 5.03
C GLU A 20 -14.82 -12.13 5.06
N MET A 21 -13.64 -11.77 5.56
CA MET A 21 -13.17 -10.37 5.52
C MET A 21 -13.13 -9.81 4.09
N PHE A 22 -12.73 -10.63 3.12
CA PHE A 22 -12.62 -10.22 1.74
C PHE A 22 -13.98 -10.14 1.05
N PHE A 23 -14.83 -11.17 1.15
CA PHE A 23 -16.09 -11.27 0.42
C PHE A 23 -17.24 -10.55 1.12
N ASP A 24 -17.33 -10.67 2.43
CA ASP A 24 -18.51 -10.34 3.22
C ASP A 24 -18.36 -9.08 4.10
N SER A 25 -17.37 -8.23 3.77
CA SER A 25 -17.17 -6.95 4.48
C SER A 25 -18.43 -6.10 4.50
N LEU A 26 -18.90 -5.75 5.68
CA LEU A 26 -20.19 -5.05 5.87
C LEU A 26 -20.13 -3.56 5.51
N PHE A 27 -19.00 -2.91 5.79
CA PHE A 27 -18.84 -1.46 5.65
C PHE A 27 -20.01 -0.70 6.26
N SER A 28 -20.33 -1.01 7.54
CA SER A 28 -21.39 -0.28 8.25
C SER A 28 -21.00 1.19 8.42
N GLU A 29 -21.98 2.10 8.42
CA GLU A 29 -21.68 3.53 8.57
C GLU A 29 -21.02 3.85 9.91
N SER A 30 -21.35 3.12 10.97
CA SER A 30 -20.70 3.26 12.28
C SER A 30 -19.22 2.90 12.24
N ASP A 31 -18.86 1.79 11.58
CA ASP A 31 -17.48 1.35 11.48
C ASP A 31 -16.67 2.29 10.59
N VAL A 32 -17.26 2.77 9.50
CA VAL A 32 -16.63 3.76 8.61
C VAL A 32 -16.37 5.09 9.34
N VAL A 33 -17.28 5.52 10.22
CA VAL A 33 -17.08 6.73 11.02
C VAL A 33 -15.97 6.53 12.04
N ASN A 34 -15.93 5.38 12.72
CA ASN A 34 -14.89 5.06 13.71
C ASN A 34 -13.52 4.97 13.04
N GLU A 35 -13.41 4.19 11.95
CA GLU A 35 -12.15 4.02 11.21
C GLU A 35 -11.65 5.35 10.61
N ARG A 36 -12.57 6.19 10.13
CA ARG A 36 -12.23 7.54 9.67
C ARG A 36 -11.55 8.35 10.77
N GLY A 37 -12.03 8.26 12.01
CA GLY A 37 -11.42 8.91 13.17
C GLY A 37 -9.97 8.45 13.36
N VAL A 38 -9.75 7.14 13.35
CA VAL A 38 -8.41 6.53 13.48
C VAL A 38 -7.47 7.01 12.37
N VAL A 39 -7.90 6.95 11.10
CA VAL A 39 -7.06 7.37 9.96
C VAL A 39 -6.77 8.87 10.00
N LEU A 40 -7.69 9.71 10.49
CA LEU A 40 -7.43 11.14 10.65
C LEU A 40 -6.37 11.41 11.73
N GLU A 41 -6.39 10.66 12.84
CA GLU A 41 -5.34 10.73 13.85
C GLU A 41 -3.99 10.24 13.31
N GLU A 42 -3.96 9.18 12.51
CA GLU A 42 -2.73 8.73 11.82
C GLU A 42 -2.16 9.81 10.89
N ILE A 43 -3.03 10.51 10.13
CA ILE A 43 -2.59 11.64 9.28
C ILE A 43 -1.97 12.76 10.11
N ASP A 44 -2.54 13.06 11.26
CA ASP A 44 -2.03 14.13 12.12
C ASP A 44 -0.70 13.71 12.77
N MET A 45 -0.55 12.46 13.25
CA MET A 45 0.73 11.89 13.68
C MET A 45 1.80 11.98 12.58
N TYR A 46 1.44 11.59 11.36
CA TYR A 46 2.35 11.63 10.22
C TYR A 46 2.78 13.06 9.89
N ARG A 47 1.86 14.03 10.01
CA ARG A 47 2.16 15.44 9.82
C ARG A 47 3.08 16.00 10.89
N ASP A 48 3.13 15.40 12.06
CA ASP A 48 4.02 15.81 13.15
C ASP A 48 5.40 15.16 13.07
N THR A 49 5.61 14.23 12.13
CA THR A 49 6.88 13.55 11.87
C THR A 49 7.59 14.18 10.66
N PRO A 50 8.59 15.08 10.85
CA PRO A 50 9.22 15.81 9.74
C PRO A 50 9.91 14.93 8.71
N GLU A 51 10.50 13.80 9.13
CA GLU A 51 11.14 12.82 8.26
C GLU A 51 10.18 12.17 7.28
N ASP A 52 8.94 11.91 7.68
CA ASP A 52 7.91 11.34 6.80
C ASP A 52 7.37 12.38 5.83
N ILE A 53 7.10 13.59 6.34
CA ILE A 53 6.58 14.69 5.52
C ILE A 53 7.53 15.07 4.40
N VAL A 54 8.84 15.10 4.65
CA VAL A 54 9.80 15.51 3.62
C VAL A 54 9.80 14.55 2.43
N VAL A 55 9.65 13.25 2.69
CA VAL A 55 9.53 12.22 1.66
C VAL A 55 8.21 12.34 0.91
N GLU A 56 7.07 12.41 1.63
CA GLU A 56 5.75 12.49 1.01
C GLU A 56 5.61 13.73 0.11
N GLN A 57 6.07 14.88 0.57
CA GLN A 57 5.98 16.10 -0.22
C GLN A 57 6.86 16.06 -1.47
N LEU A 58 8.05 15.47 -1.37
CA LEU A 58 8.89 15.26 -2.53
C LEU A 58 8.22 14.30 -3.51
N MET A 59 7.73 13.14 -3.06
CA MET A 59 7.03 12.16 -3.89
C MET A 59 5.84 12.77 -4.62
N GLY A 60 5.05 13.60 -3.93
CA GLY A 60 3.92 14.31 -4.52
C GLY A 60 4.28 15.30 -5.64
N ARG A 61 5.54 15.73 -5.71
CA ARG A 61 6.04 16.66 -6.73
C ARG A 61 6.77 15.97 -7.87
N ILE A 62 7.57 14.96 -7.56
CA ILE A 62 8.35 14.24 -8.58
C ILE A 62 7.51 13.23 -9.36
N PHE A 63 6.39 12.76 -8.81
CA PHE A 63 5.44 11.87 -9.49
C PHE A 63 4.06 12.50 -9.57
N PRO A 64 3.78 13.29 -10.61
CA PRO A 64 2.44 13.82 -10.81
C PRO A 64 1.45 12.69 -11.08
N GLY A 65 0.26 12.77 -10.46
CA GLY A 65 -0.79 11.77 -10.64
C GLY A 65 -0.93 10.78 -9.48
N ALA A 66 -1.21 9.52 -9.77
CA ALA A 66 -1.58 8.54 -8.74
C ALA A 66 -0.44 8.21 -7.76
N LEU A 67 0.79 8.04 -8.26
CA LEU A 67 1.96 7.72 -7.42
C LEU A 67 2.36 8.83 -6.45
N GLY A 68 2.01 10.07 -6.73
CA GLY A 68 2.30 11.21 -5.85
C GLY A 68 1.20 11.52 -4.86
N LYS A 69 0.15 10.70 -4.78
CA LYS A 69 -0.88 10.87 -3.75
C LYS A 69 -0.37 10.33 -2.42
N PRO A 70 -0.68 10.99 -1.30
CA PRO A 70 -0.32 10.48 0.02
C PRO A 70 -1.00 9.13 0.27
N VAL A 71 -0.27 8.22 0.91
CA VAL A 71 -0.76 6.84 1.18
C VAL A 71 -1.97 6.85 2.11
N LEU A 72 -1.92 7.67 3.16
CA LEU A 72 -3.04 7.84 4.11
C LEU A 72 -4.22 8.63 3.53
N GLY A 73 -4.07 9.19 2.33
CA GLY A 73 -5.09 10.03 1.74
C GLY A 73 -5.07 11.47 2.27
N ARG A 74 -6.22 12.13 2.17
CA ARG A 74 -6.39 13.52 2.63
C ARG A 74 -7.67 13.64 3.45
N PRO A 75 -7.71 14.45 4.52
CA PRO A 75 -8.90 14.64 5.35
C PRO A 75 -10.16 14.96 4.54
N ALA A 76 -10.04 15.81 3.53
CA ALA A 76 -11.18 16.15 2.65
C ALA A 76 -11.76 14.94 1.91
N SER A 77 -10.90 14.00 1.48
CA SER A 77 -11.35 12.75 0.82
C SER A 77 -11.98 11.79 1.82
N LEU A 78 -11.36 11.62 2.99
CA LEU A 78 -11.83 10.73 4.05
C LEU A 78 -13.19 11.16 4.59
N ASN A 79 -13.40 12.46 4.80
CA ASN A 79 -14.67 12.99 5.29
C ASN A 79 -15.85 12.75 4.34
N GLY A 80 -15.58 12.54 3.06
CA GLY A 80 -16.59 12.19 2.06
C GLY A 80 -16.85 10.69 1.88
N MET A 81 -16.08 9.81 2.56
CA MET A 81 -16.27 8.37 2.43
C MET A 81 -17.47 7.88 3.23
N THR A 82 -18.24 6.97 2.63
CA THR A 82 -19.40 6.30 3.23
C THR A 82 -19.28 4.80 3.00
N GLY A 83 -20.01 3.99 3.77
CA GLY A 83 -20.08 2.54 3.54
C GLY A 83 -20.52 2.20 2.12
N ALA A 84 -21.45 2.96 1.56
CA ALA A 84 -21.89 2.80 0.17
C ALA A 84 -20.75 3.07 -0.83
N SER A 85 -19.94 4.11 -0.61
CA SER A 85 -18.81 4.44 -1.49
C SER A 85 -17.71 3.38 -1.42
N LEU A 86 -17.46 2.80 -0.24
CA LEU A 86 -16.50 1.72 -0.05
C LEU A 86 -16.95 0.42 -0.72
N ARG A 87 -18.23 0.06 -0.59
CA ARG A 87 -18.80 -1.10 -1.32
C ARG A 87 -18.64 -0.93 -2.84
N ALA A 88 -19.04 0.23 -3.37
CA ALA A 88 -18.91 0.52 -4.79
C ALA A 88 -17.44 0.49 -5.27
N PHE A 89 -16.49 0.93 -4.43
CA PHE A 89 -15.06 0.83 -4.71
C PHE A 89 -14.63 -0.64 -4.76
N LYS A 90 -15.00 -1.44 -3.76
CA LYS A 90 -14.69 -2.88 -3.71
C LYS A 90 -15.22 -3.61 -4.94
N GLU A 91 -16.48 -3.42 -5.30
CA GLU A 91 -17.11 -4.04 -6.48
C GLU A 91 -16.40 -3.68 -7.78
N ARG A 92 -15.92 -2.45 -7.92
CA ARG A 92 -15.22 -1.98 -9.13
C ARG A 92 -13.78 -2.46 -9.20
N GLU A 93 -13.06 -2.49 -8.06
CA GLU A 93 -11.61 -2.68 -8.06
C GLU A 93 -11.18 -4.10 -7.70
N TYR A 94 -12.00 -4.87 -6.97
CA TYR A 94 -11.68 -6.23 -6.51
C TYR A 94 -12.12 -7.27 -7.54
N SER A 95 -11.39 -7.32 -8.65
CA SER A 95 -11.66 -8.25 -9.74
C SER A 95 -10.61 -9.36 -9.78
N PRO A 96 -10.94 -10.55 -10.31
CA PRO A 96 -10.03 -11.69 -10.37
C PRO A 96 -8.66 -11.34 -10.98
N GLU A 97 -8.65 -10.48 -12.00
CA GLU A 97 -7.43 -10.07 -12.70
C GLU A 97 -6.46 -9.23 -11.84
N ARG A 98 -6.94 -8.76 -10.68
CA ARG A 98 -6.15 -7.94 -9.73
C ARG A 98 -5.88 -8.66 -8.42
N ILE A 99 -6.31 -9.90 -8.29
CA ILE A 99 -6.17 -10.67 -7.05
C ILE A 99 -5.08 -11.70 -7.24
N VAL A 100 -4.16 -11.76 -6.30
CA VAL A 100 -3.15 -12.80 -6.19
C VAL A 100 -3.31 -13.46 -4.84
N VAL A 101 -3.53 -14.76 -4.83
CA VAL A 101 -3.55 -15.58 -3.63
C VAL A 101 -2.24 -16.37 -3.57
N SER A 102 -1.52 -16.25 -2.46
CA SER A 102 -0.26 -16.96 -2.24
C SER A 102 -0.34 -17.74 -0.94
N VAL A 103 -0.03 -19.03 -1.00
CA VAL A 103 0.04 -19.90 0.16
C VAL A 103 1.45 -20.51 0.22
N CYS A 104 2.07 -20.47 1.40
CA CYS A 104 3.40 -21.00 1.60
C CYS A 104 3.46 -21.75 2.94
N GLY A 105 4.03 -22.95 2.95
CA GLY A 105 4.19 -23.77 4.15
C GLY A 105 3.66 -25.17 3.96
N SER A 106 3.19 -25.78 5.06
CA SER A 106 2.59 -27.12 5.05
C SER A 106 1.09 -27.02 4.72
N PHE A 107 0.68 -27.50 3.56
CA PHE A 107 -0.72 -27.56 3.12
C PHE A 107 -0.95 -28.74 2.19
N THR A 108 -2.20 -29.16 2.07
CA THR A 108 -2.63 -30.23 1.17
C THR A 108 -3.24 -29.67 -0.11
N GLU A 109 -3.36 -30.51 -1.14
CA GLU A 109 -4.09 -30.18 -2.38
C GLU A 109 -5.56 -29.82 -2.09
N ASP A 110 -6.18 -30.46 -1.10
CA ASP A 110 -7.56 -30.18 -0.70
C ASP A 110 -7.70 -28.77 -0.08
N ASN A 111 -6.76 -28.34 0.78
CA ASN A 111 -6.74 -26.99 1.31
C ASN A 111 -6.67 -25.97 0.16
N LEU A 112 -5.78 -26.19 -0.81
CA LEU A 112 -5.62 -25.31 -1.95
C LEU A 112 -6.88 -25.27 -2.84
N ALA A 113 -7.45 -26.44 -3.13
CA ALA A 113 -8.67 -26.55 -3.94
C ALA A 113 -9.86 -25.81 -3.30
N ARG A 114 -10.01 -25.96 -1.97
CA ARG A 114 -11.03 -25.25 -1.20
C ARG A 114 -10.85 -23.72 -1.29
N LEU A 115 -9.64 -23.23 -1.04
CA LEU A 115 -9.33 -21.82 -1.14
C LEU A 115 -9.59 -21.28 -2.56
N CYS A 116 -9.13 -21.97 -3.60
CA CYS A 116 -9.36 -21.59 -5.00
C CYS A 116 -10.85 -21.55 -5.35
N SER A 117 -11.66 -22.47 -4.82
CA SER A 117 -13.09 -22.51 -5.11
C SER A 117 -13.82 -21.25 -4.66
N ARG A 118 -13.37 -20.61 -3.56
CA ARG A 118 -13.97 -19.36 -3.04
C ARG A 118 -13.78 -18.20 -4.04
N PHE A 119 -12.64 -18.15 -4.71
CA PHE A 119 -12.34 -17.09 -5.67
C PHE A 119 -12.88 -17.35 -7.08
N SER A 120 -13.21 -18.59 -7.41
CA SER A 120 -13.74 -18.97 -8.73
C SER A 120 -15.11 -18.38 -9.03
N ALA A 121 -15.85 -17.94 -8.00
CA ALA A 121 -17.16 -17.30 -8.14
C ALA A 121 -17.08 -15.82 -8.56
N LEU A 122 -15.90 -15.20 -8.54
CA LEU A 122 -15.72 -13.80 -8.93
C LEU A 122 -15.95 -13.63 -10.43
N ALA A 123 -16.80 -12.68 -10.78
CA ALA A 123 -17.03 -12.34 -12.18
C ALA A 123 -15.83 -11.61 -12.78
N PRO A 124 -15.38 -11.98 -13.99
CA PRO A 124 -14.33 -11.24 -14.68
C PRO A 124 -14.72 -9.78 -14.90
N SER A 125 -13.76 -8.88 -14.74
CA SER A 125 -13.96 -7.46 -15.03
C SER A 125 -12.88 -6.96 -15.99
N ARG A 126 -13.09 -5.76 -16.54
CA ARG A 126 -12.06 -5.06 -17.31
C ARG A 126 -11.37 -4.04 -16.39
N PRO A 127 -10.21 -4.35 -15.83
CA PRO A 127 -9.49 -3.39 -15.02
C PRO A 127 -9.10 -2.17 -15.85
N ALA A 128 -9.22 -0.97 -15.25
CA ALA A 128 -8.75 0.23 -15.89
C ALA A 128 -7.24 0.14 -16.16
N ALA A 129 -6.82 0.59 -17.33
CA ALA A 129 -5.41 0.61 -17.69
C ALA A 129 -4.61 1.49 -16.71
N CYS A 130 -3.55 0.92 -16.15
CA CYS A 130 -2.64 1.69 -15.29
C CYS A 130 -1.85 2.67 -16.16
N ARG A 131 -1.95 3.97 -15.85
CA ARG A 131 -1.13 4.98 -16.50
C ARG A 131 0.27 4.98 -15.90
N LYS A 132 1.28 4.88 -16.75
CA LYS A 132 2.68 5.04 -16.31
C LYS A 132 2.85 6.46 -15.77
N SER A 133 3.44 6.56 -14.59
CA SER A 133 3.87 7.83 -14.02
C SER A 133 5.30 8.10 -14.45
N ALA A 134 5.61 9.34 -14.82
CA ALA A 134 6.96 9.75 -15.18
C ALA A 134 7.57 10.58 -14.05
N TYR A 135 8.84 10.32 -13.78
CA TYR A 135 9.62 11.12 -12.85
C TYR A 135 9.82 12.55 -13.42
N THR A 136 9.58 13.54 -12.59
CA THR A 136 9.80 14.95 -12.91
C THR A 136 10.68 15.58 -11.82
N PRO A 137 11.88 16.10 -12.14
CA PRO A 137 12.72 16.77 -11.14
C PRO A 137 11.96 17.93 -10.47
N ALA A 138 12.08 18.02 -9.15
CA ALA A 138 11.46 19.08 -8.38
C ALA A 138 12.28 19.48 -7.16
N VAL A 139 12.13 20.74 -6.72
CA VAL A 139 12.64 21.23 -5.45
C VAL A 139 11.45 21.63 -4.60
N VAL A 140 11.40 21.10 -3.38
CA VAL A 140 10.33 21.38 -2.43
C VAL A 140 10.97 21.92 -1.15
N VAL A 141 10.49 23.06 -0.68
CA VAL A 141 10.91 23.62 0.60
C VAL A 141 9.68 23.85 1.46
N LYS A 142 9.64 23.25 2.63
CA LYS A 142 8.62 23.49 3.65
C LYS A 142 9.28 24.03 4.91
N ARG A 143 8.77 25.14 5.40
CA ARG A 143 9.18 25.68 6.70
C ARG A 143 8.24 25.15 7.79
N LYS A 144 8.82 24.53 8.81
CA LYS A 144 8.15 24.11 10.04
C LYS A 144 9.10 24.40 11.21
N ALA A 145 8.58 24.85 12.32
CA ALA A 145 9.37 25.04 13.53
C ALA A 145 9.65 23.65 14.15
N THR A 146 10.85 23.15 13.95
CA THR A 146 11.34 21.86 14.47
C THR A 146 12.77 22.02 14.96
N GLU A 147 13.23 21.13 15.83
CA GLU A 147 14.59 21.15 16.36
C GLU A 147 15.65 20.81 15.32
N GLN A 148 15.29 20.07 14.27
CA GLN A 148 16.19 19.57 13.22
C GLN A 148 15.70 19.95 11.83
N ASN A 149 16.64 20.08 10.90
CA ASN A 149 16.36 20.18 9.48
C ASN A 149 16.39 18.79 8.85
N HIS A 150 15.34 18.46 8.13
CA HIS A 150 15.24 17.20 7.39
C HIS A 150 15.29 17.49 5.90
N PHE A 151 16.08 16.72 5.17
CA PHE A 151 16.11 16.81 3.72
C PHE A 151 16.12 15.44 3.08
N CYS A 152 15.53 15.35 1.89
CA CYS A 152 15.46 14.15 1.07
C CYS A 152 15.95 14.46 -0.34
N LEU A 153 16.83 13.60 -0.87
CA LEU A 153 17.25 13.61 -2.27
C LEU A 153 16.66 12.41 -2.99
N SER A 154 16.08 12.65 -4.15
CA SER A 154 15.49 11.59 -4.97
C SER A 154 16.11 11.60 -6.36
N PHE A 155 16.35 10.41 -6.87
CA PHE A 155 16.85 10.15 -8.22
C PHE A 155 15.92 9.16 -8.91
N PRO A 156 15.85 9.16 -10.26
CA PRO A 156 15.15 8.12 -11.00
C PRO A 156 15.73 6.76 -10.64
N GLY A 157 14.88 5.83 -10.26
CA GLY A 157 15.23 4.43 -10.02
C GLY A 157 14.83 3.52 -11.18
N LEU A 158 15.08 2.23 -11.01
CA LEU A 158 14.68 1.20 -11.95
C LEU A 158 13.30 0.63 -11.58
N PRO A 159 12.46 0.24 -12.54
CA PRO A 159 11.25 -0.51 -12.29
C PRO A 159 11.55 -1.85 -11.59
N ASP A 160 10.60 -2.35 -10.81
CA ASP A 160 10.76 -3.59 -10.04
C ASP A 160 11.02 -4.83 -10.93
N GLY A 161 10.52 -4.83 -12.17
CA GLY A 161 10.76 -5.86 -13.18
C GLY A 161 12.03 -5.70 -14.02
N ASP A 162 12.89 -4.69 -13.73
CA ASP A 162 14.09 -4.45 -14.50
C ASP A 162 15.18 -5.50 -14.22
N ALA A 163 15.93 -5.90 -15.24
CA ALA A 163 16.99 -6.90 -15.11
C ALA A 163 18.12 -6.42 -14.18
N ASP A 164 18.39 -5.13 -14.15
CA ASP A 164 19.45 -4.53 -13.36
C ASP A 164 19.03 -4.13 -11.93
N ARG A 165 17.82 -4.48 -11.51
CA ARG A 165 17.28 -4.13 -10.18
C ARG A 165 18.20 -4.56 -9.02
N PHE A 166 18.83 -5.73 -9.13
CA PHE A 166 19.74 -6.23 -8.08
C PHE A 166 21.03 -5.44 -8.02
N SER A 167 21.59 -5.05 -9.18
CA SER A 167 22.74 -4.15 -9.25
C SER A 167 22.42 -2.79 -8.64
N TRP A 168 21.19 -2.29 -8.90
CA TRP A 168 20.67 -1.07 -8.30
C TRP A 168 20.54 -1.18 -6.78
N GLN A 169 20.04 -2.32 -6.26
CA GLN A 169 19.97 -2.56 -4.82
C GLN A 169 21.35 -2.55 -4.16
N VAL A 170 22.33 -3.21 -4.77
CA VAL A 170 23.73 -3.20 -4.27
C VAL A 170 24.28 -1.78 -4.23
N LEU A 171 24.06 -0.98 -5.29
CA LEU A 171 24.46 0.42 -5.33
C LEU A 171 23.78 1.22 -4.21
N SER A 172 22.48 1.07 -4.02
CA SER A 172 21.71 1.73 -2.96
C SER A 172 22.23 1.37 -1.57
N MET A 173 22.54 0.10 -1.33
CA MET A 173 23.12 -0.36 -0.06
C MET A 173 24.51 0.23 0.18
N ALA A 174 25.35 0.29 -0.84
CA ALA A 174 26.68 0.88 -0.73
C ALA A 174 26.64 2.40 -0.46
N LEU A 175 25.64 3.09 -1.02
CA LEU A 175 25.47 4.54 -0.85
C LEU A 175 24.88 4.90 0.51
N GLY A 176 23.76 4.28 0.92
CA GLY A 176 23.00 4.72 2.09
C GLY A 176 22.32 3.62 2.90
N GLY A 177 22.56 2.35 2.61
CA GLY A 177 21.82 1.23 3.21
C GLY A 177 22.23 0.79 4.60
N GLY A 178 23.26 1.39 5.21
CA GLY A 178 23.71 0.99 6.55
C GLY A 178 24.76 1.93 7.13
N MET A 179 25.14 1.70 8.40
CA MET A 179 26.11 2.54 9.13
C MET A 179 27.50 2.60 8.50
N SER A 180 27.88 1.64 7.67
CA SER A 180 29.13 1.62 6.90
C SER A 180 29.00 2.15 5.48
N SER A 181 27.83 2.67 5.11
CA SER A 181 27.60 3.22 3.78
C SER A 181 28.28 4.58 3.59
N ARG A 182 28.49 4.97 2.33
CA ARG A 182 29.21 6.19 1.97
C ARG A 182 28.54 7.49 2.44
N LEU A 183 27.21 7.51 2.50
CA LEU A 183 26.45 8.69 2.94
C LEU A 183 26.29 8.74 4.47
N PHE A 184 26.48 7.62 5.15
CA PHE A 184 26.40 7.59 6.62
C PHE A 184 27.71 8.04 7.27
N GLN A 185 28.87 7.76 6.67
CA GLN A 185 30.21 8.18 7.12
C GLN A 185 30.51 9.61 6.69
#